data_30477c40ea29cb4ba3d2f71a127e28ba
#
_entry.id   30477c40ea29cb4ba3d2f71a127e28ba
#
_cell.length_a   1.000
_cell.length_b   1.000
_cell.length_c   1.000
_cell.angle_alpha   90.00
_cell.angle_beta   90.00
_cell.angle_gamma   90.00
#
_symmetry.space_group_name_H-M   'P 1'
#
loop_
_entity.id
_entity.type
_entity.pdbx_description
1 polymer ?
#
loop_
_entity_poly.entity_id
_entity_poly.type
_entity_poly.pdbx_seq_one_letter_code
_entity_poly.pdbx_strand_id
1 'polypeptide(L)'
;KNQDGERDPEMHQTKKGNQWHFGMKCHIGIDADSGLVHTVVGTAANVNDVTQAGALVHGEETDVFADAGYQGVTKREEVQGIEANWHVAMRPGKRRALDKDSPMGAVLDQLEHIKARIRAKVEHPFRVIKRQFGHVKVRYRGLAKNTAQLHTLFALSNLWMARRRLLQGLQA
;
A
#
# COMPACT_ATOMS: atom_id res chain seq x y z
N LYS A 1 14.84 -21.56 -1.98
CA LYS A 1 15.25 -20.97 -3.28
C LYS A 1 16.51 -20.09 -3.20
N ASN A 2 17.21 -20.08 -2.08
CA ASN A 2 18.51 -19.40 -1.91
C ASN A 2 19.51 -20.31 -1.18
N GLN A 3 19.43 -21.62 -1.45
CA GLN A 3 20.20 -22.63 -0.75
C GLN A 3 21.71 -22.45 -1.00
N ASP A 4 22.06 -21.99 -2.19
CA ASP A 4 23.46 -21.80 -2.62
C ASP A 4 23.98 -20.36 -2.36
N GLY A 5 23.21 -19.50 -1.69
CA GLY A 5 23.60 -18.12 -1.36
C GLY A 5 23.76 -17.17 -2.56
N GLU A 6 23.44 -17.62 -3.77
CA GLU A 6 23.57 -16.82 -5.00
C GLU A 6 22.59 -15.64 -5.08
N ARG A 7 21.43 -15.77 -4.42
CA ARG A 7 20.42 -14.73 -4.37
C ARG A 7 20.67 -13.78 -3.21
N ASP A 8 20.06 -12.62 -3.30
CA ASP A 8 20.10 -11.59 -2.27
C ASP A 8 19.60 -12.13 -0.92
N PRO A 9 20.43 -12.16 0.15
CA PRO A 9 20.06 -12.71 1.45
C PRO A 9 18.98 -11.89 2.18
N GLU A 10 18.83 -10.61 1.85
CA GLU A 10 17.80 -9.73 2.44
C GLU A 10 16.43 -9.88 1.75
N MET A 11 16.38 -10.61 0.62
CA MET A 11 15.14 -10.88 -0.11
C MET A 11 14.58 -12.24 0.27
N HIS A 12 13.24 -12.33 0.33
CA HIS A 12 12.56 -13.56 0.67
C HIS A 12 11.50 -13.95 -0.36
N GLN A 13 11.05 -15.20 -0.27
CA GLN A 13 9.94 -15.68 -1.09
C GLN A 13 8.59 -15.40 -0.43
N THR A 14 7.61 -15.11 -1.26
CA THR A 14 6.20 -15.00 -0.88
C THR A 14 5.34 -15.69 -1.91
N LYS A 15 4.17 -16.18 -1.49
CA LYS A 15 3.20 -16.81 -2.38
C LYS A 15 2.05 -15.85 -2.65
N LYS A 16 1.74 -15.58 -3.91
CA LYS A 16 0.57 -14.81 -4.32
C LYS A 16 -0.28 -15.67 -5.26
N GLY A 17 -1.45 -16.07 -4.78
CA GLY A 17 -2.23 -17.11 -5.47
C GLY A 17 -1.43 -18.42 -5.53
N ASN A 18 -1.26 -18.99 -6.73
CA ASN A 18 -0.48 -20.20 -6.94
C ASN A 18 0.97 -19.95 -7.38
N GLN A 19 1.41 -18.69 -7.45
CA GLN A 19 2.76 -18.31 -7.89
C GLN A 19 3.64 -17.91 -6.71
N TRP A 20 4.90 -18.37 -6.77
CA TRP A 20 5.94 -17.96 -5.84
C TRP A 20 6.77 -16.83 -6.43
N HIS A 21 6.91 -15.77 -5.66
CA HIS A 21 7.73 -14.61 -5.97
C HIS A 21 8.88 -14.51 -4.97
N PHE A 22 10.07 -14.17 -5.45
CA PHE A 22 11.24 -13.92 -4.61
C PHE A 22 11.64 -12.45 -4.77
N GLY A 23 11.78 -11.73 -3.65
CA GLY A 23 12.13 -10.33 -3.70
C GLY A 23 11.74 -9.58 -2.42
N MET A 24 11.32 -8.35 -2.61
CA MET A 24 10.85 -7.43 -1.57
C MET A 24 9.40 -7.04 -1.77
N LYS A 25 8.80 -6.48 -0.72
CA LYS A 25 7.56 -5.72 -0.77
C LYS A 25 7.84 -4.24 -0.61
N CYS A 26 6.98 -3.43 -1.17
CA CYS A 26 6.92 -2.00 -0.94
C CYS A 26 5.55 -1.66 -0.38
N HIS A 27 5.53 -1.09 0.81
CA HIS A 27 4.35 -0.57 1.46
C HIS A 27 4.37 0.95 1.33
N ILE A 28 3.23 1.57 1.03
CA ILE A 28 3.13 3.03 0.92
C ILE A 28 1.92 3.54 1.69
N GLY A 29 2.11 4.66 2.39
CA GLY A 29 1.05 5.53 2.87
C GLY A 29 0.78 6.63 1.84
N ILE A 30 -0.49 6.88 1.53
CA ILE A 30 -0.90 7.97 0.65
C ILE A 30 -1.95 8.83 1.33
N ASP A 31 -1.93 10.10 1.03
CA ASP A 31 -3.01 10.99 1.38
C ASP A 31 -4.27 10.68 0.57
N ALA A 32 -5.40 10.52 1.27
CA ALA A 32 -6.64 10.06 0.66
C ALA A 32 -7.27 11.10 -0.30
N ASP A 33 -6.96 12.38 -0.15
CA ASP A 33 -7.50 13.45 -0.97
C ASP A 33 -6.67 13.68 -2.22
N SER A 34 -5.38 13.93 -2.06
CA SER A 34 -4.45 14.22 -3.15
C SER A 34 -3.98 12.96 -3.89
N GLY A 35 -3.96 11.79 -3.22
CA GLY A 35 -3.37 10.56 -3.71
C GLY A 35 -1.84 10.56 -3.72
N LEU A 36 -1.21 11.56 -3.09
CA LEU A 36 0.25 11.66 -3.02
C LEU A 36 0.82 10.73 -1.95
N VAL A 37 1.99 10.17 -2.22
CA VAL A 37 2.69 9.28 -1.30
C VAL A 37 3.42 10.12 -0.26
N HIS A 38 3.16 9.88 1.02
CA HIS A 38 3.85 10.51 2.15
C HIS A 38 4.84 9.56 2.84
N THR A 39 4.60 8.25 2.79
CA THR A 39 5.44 7.26 3.45
C THR A 39 5.75 6.09 2.53
N VAL A 40 6.99 5.61 2.57
CA VAL A 40 7.46 4.45 1.79
C VAL A 40 8.25 3.53 2.70
N VAL A 41 7.87 2.26 2.79
CA VAL A 41 8.58 1.24 3.58
C VAL A 41 8.90 0.05 2.69
N GLY A 42 10.18 -0.31 2.61
CA GLY A 42 10.66 -1.51 1.92
C GLY A 42 10.91 -2.65 2.91
N THR A 43 10.37 -3.83 2.62
CA THR A 43 10.58 -5.03 3.46
C THR A 43 10.88 -6.25 2.62
N ALA A 44 11.43 -7.29 3.21
CA ALA A 44 11.49 -8.60 2.57
C ALA A 44 10.07 -9.10 2.24
N ALA A 45 9.92 -9.88 1.16
CA ALA A 45 8.61 -10.27 0.65
C ALA A 45 7.78 -11.15 1.59
N ASN A 46 8.39 -11.79 2.59
CA ASN A 46 7.71 -12.61 3.61
C ASN A 46 7.14 -11.79 4.77
N VAL A 47 7.50 -10.52 4.92
CA VAL A 47 6.97 -9.67 5.99
C VAL A 47 5.48 -9.45 5.79
N ASN A 48 4.73 -9.51 6.89
CA ASN A 48 3.28 -9.39 6.84
C ASN A 48 2.87 -7.90 6.74
N ASP A 49 1.96 -7.57 5.84
CA ASP A 49 1.57 -6.18 5.56
C ASP A 49 1.05 -5.47 6.82
N VAL A 50 0.27 -6.17 7.65
CA VAL A 50 -0.32 -5.61 8.86
C VAL A 50 0.73 -5.16 9.90
N THR A 51 1.93 -5.77 9.92
CA THR A 51 3.01 -5.35 10.84
C THR A 51 3.63 -4.01 10.45
N GLN A 52 3.38 -3.54 9.24
CA GLN A 52 3.89 -2.26 8.75
C GLN A 52 2.89 -1.11 8.94
N ALA A 53 1.71 -1.41 9.49
CA ALA A 53 0.64 -0.41 9.63
C ALA A 53 1.08 0.84 10.40
N GLY A 54 1.74 0.67 11.55
CA GLY A 54 2.23 1.79 12.36
C GLY A 54 3.30 2.63 11.65
N ALA A 55 4.14 2.00 10.81
CA ALA A 55 5.17 2.71 10.05
C ALA A 55 4.62 3.49 8.83
N LEU A 56 3.38 3.25 8.44
CA LEU A 56 2.75 3.90 7.28
C LEU A 56 1.93 5.14 7.64
N VAL A 57 1.61 5.34 8.90
CA VAL A 57 0.89 6.51 9.43
C VAL A 57 1.85 7.40 10.21
N HIS A 58 1.54 8.68 10.31
CA HIS A 58 2.37 9.66 11.02
C HIS A 58 1.68 10.27 12.27
N GLY A 59 0.47 9.77 12.61
CA GLY A 59 -0.23 10.10 13.85
C GLY A 59 -1.18 11.28 13.77
N GLU A 60 -1.31 11.93 12.62
CA GLU A 60 -2.26 13.02 12.39
C GLU A 60 -3.53 12.56 11.65
N GLU A 61 -3.57 11.29 11.25
CA GLU A 61 -4.70 10.73 10.53
C GLU A 61 -5.89 10.49 11.45
N THR A 62 -7.07 10.95 11.04
CA THR A 62 -8.36 10.64 11.68
C THR A 62 -8.93 9.33 11.15
N ASP A 63 -8.72 9.03 9.87
CA ASP A 63 -9.27 7.88 9.17
C ASP A 63 -8.20 7.20 8.31
N VAL A 64 -8.02 5.90 8.47
CA VAL A 64 -7.07 5.09 7.70
C VAL A 64 -7.79 3.99 6.95
N PHE A 65 -7.63 3.95 5.63
CA PHE A 65 -8.24 2.96 4.74
C PHE A 65 -7.23 1.90 4.34
N ALA A 66 -7.47 0.65 4.74
CA ALA A 66 -6.56 -0.45 4.51
C ALA A 66 -7.22 -1.64 3.80
N ASP A 67 -6.43 -2.48 3.16
CA ASP A 67 -6.94 -3.67 2.49
C ASP A 67 -7.22 -4.84 3.47
N ALA A 68 -7.76 -5.94 2.94
CA ALA A 68 -8.11 -7.10 3.76
C ALA A 68 -6.88 -7.80 4.39
N GLY A 69 -5.66 -7.48 3.96
CA GLY A 69 -4.42 -7.94 4.58
C GLY A 69 -4.17 -7.31 5.97
N TYR A 70 -4.79 -6.17 6.25
CA TYR A 70 -4.70 -5.46 7.53
C TYR A 70 -5.78 -5.86 8.54
N GLN A 71 -6.51 -6.95 8.30
CA GLN A 71 -7.49 -7.44 9.27
C GLN A 71 -6.86 -7.68 10.64
N GLY A 72 -7.51 -7.11 11.69
CA GLY A 72 -7.03 -7.20 13.07
C GLY A 72 -5.94 -6.18 13.43
N VAL A 73 -5.68 -5.18 12.59
CA VAL A 73 -4.69 -4.12 12.82
C VAL A 73 -4.88 -3.44 14.19
N THR A 74 -6.09 -3.11 14.58
CA THR A 74 -6.41 -2.42 15.85
C THR A 74 -6.02 -3.19 17.12
N LYS A 75 -5.70 -4.48 17.00
CA LYS A 75 -5.26 -5.34 18.12
C LYS A 75 -3.76 -5.46 18.21
N ARG A 76 -3.02 -4.81 17.33
CA ARG A 76 -1.58 -4.95 17.22
C ARG A 76 -0.82 -3.89 18.00
N GLU A 77 0.31 -4.30 18.57
CA GLU A 77 1.20 -3.41 19.31
C GLU A 77 1.76 -2.27 18.45
N GLU A 78 1.99 -2.55 17.16
CA GLU A 78 2.56 -1.57 16.21
C GLU A 78 1.69 -0.36 15.96
N VAL A 79 0.41 -0.40 16.34
CA VAL A 79 -0.54 0.71 16.20
C VAL A 79 -1.09 1.20 17.54
N GLN A 80 -0.55 0.71 18.65
CA GLN A 80 -0.92 1.22 19.97
C GLN A 80 -0.56 2.70 20.10
N GLY A 81 -1.53 3.52 20.57
CA GLY A 81 -1.36 4.97 20.67
C GLY A 81 -1.66 5.76 19.40
N ILE A 82 -2.04 5.10 18.30
CA ILE A 82 -2.53 5.76 17.09
C ILE A 82 -4.05 5.91 17.19
N GLU A 83 -4.50 7.14 17.40
CA GLU A 83 -5.92 7.50 17.51
C GLU A 83 -6.53 7.72 16.12
N ALA A 84 -6.68 6.66 15.34
CA ALA A 84 -7.28 6.72 14.01
C ALA A 84 -8.42 5.68 13.86
N ASN A 85 -9.42 6.02 13.06
CA ASN A 85 -10.47 5.11 12.65
C ASN A 85 -9.97 4.19 11.53
N TRP A 86 -9.81 2.92 11.79
CA TRP A 86 -9.32 1.95 10.81
C TRP A 86 -10.44 1.35 9.97
N HIS A 87 -10.52 1.72 8.72
CA HIS A 87 -11.47 1.22 7.72
C HIS A 87 -10.87 0.07 6.90
N VAL A 88 -10.73 -1.09 7.52
CA VAL A 88 -10.17 -2.27 6.83
C VAL A 88 -11.22 -2.90 5.91
N ALA A 89 -10.83 -3.18 4.68
CA ALA A 89 -11.70 -3.83 3.70
C ALA A 89 -12.11 -5.24 4.15
N MET A 90 -13.33 -5.62 3.88
CA MET A 90 -13.85 -6.95 4.13
C MET A 90 -13.17 -7.97 3.21
N ARG A 91 -12.90 -9.16 3.73
CA ARG A 91 -12.39 -10.28 2.89
C ARG A 91 -13.39 -10.60 1.79
N PRO A 92 -12.93 -10.88 0.55
CA PRO A 92 -13.82 -11.12 -0.58
C PRO A 92 -14.87 -12.20 -0.36
N GLY A 93 -14.53 -13.26 0.39
CA GLY A 93 -15.47 -14.33 0.75
C GLY A 93 -16.61 -13.83 1.64
N LYS A 94 -16.30 -13.03 2.66
CA LYS A 94 -17.31 -12.45 3.56
C LYS A 94 -18.21 -11.46 2.80
N ARG A 95 -17.64 -10.62 1.93
CA ARG A 95 -18.42 -9.67 1.12
C ARG A 95 -19.38 -10.37 0.16
N ARG A 96 -18.96 -11.49 -0.44
CA ARG A 96 -19.83 -12.30 -1.31
C ARG A 96 -20.99 -12.99 -0.57
N ALA A 97 -20.79 -13.28 0.71
CA ALA A 97 -21.80 -13.91 1.55
C ALA A 97 -22.81 -12.91 2.17
N LEU A 98 -22.67 -11.60 1.90
CA LEU A 98 -23.66 -10.61 2.34
C LEU A 98 -24.99 -10.84 1.63
N ASP A 99 -26.07 -10.84 2.42
CA ASP A 99 -27.44 -10.75 1.90
C ASP A 99 -27.72 -9.30 1.47
N LYS A 100 -27.50 -9.02 0.18
CA LYS A 100 -27.62 -7.69 -0.40
C LYS A 100 -29.06 -7.21 -0.56
N ASP A 101 -30.02 -8.11 -0.44
CA ASP A 101 -31.45 -7.79 -0.52
C ASP A 101 -31.96 -7.28 0.84
N SER A 102 -31.26 -7.58 1.93
CA SER A 102 -31.55 -6.98 3.24
C SER A 102 -31.05 -5.54 3.33
N PRO A 103 -31.77 -4.63 4.04
CA PRO A 103 -31.34 -3.25 4.21
C PRO A 103 -29.95 -3.12 4.80
N MET A 104 -29.61 -3.95 5.79
CA MET A 104 -28.28 -3.93 6.44
C MET A 104 -27.19 -4.43 5.48
N GLY A 105 -27.44 -5.51 4.75
CA GLY A 105 -26.47 -6.04 3.80
C GLY A 105 -26.20 -5.11 2.62
N ALA A 106 -27.22 -4.39 2.14
CA ALA A 106 -27.08 -3.36 1.12
C ALA A 106 -26.18 -2.22 1.62
N VAL A 107 -26.40 -1.73 2.84
CA VAL A 107 -25.56 -0.68 3.45
C VAL A 107 -24.10 -1.15 3.62
N LEU A 108 -23.89 -2.36 4.11
CA LEU A 108 -22.56 -2.92 4.26
C LEU A 108 -21.83 -3.06 2.91
N ASP A 109 -22.50 -3.52 1.84
CA ASP A 109 -21.89 -3.61 0.51
C ASP A 109 -21.55 -2.23 -0.06
N GLN A 110 -22.40 -1.23 0.19
CA GLN A 110 -22.13 0.16 -0.20
C GLN A 110 -20.93 0.75 0.54
N LEU A 111 -20.79 0.51 1.85
CA LEU A 111 -19.61 0.91 2.62
C LEU A 111 -18.34 0.27 2.08
N GLU A 112 -18.38 -1.02 1.74
CA GLU A 112 -17.22 -1.70 1.12
C GLU A 112 -16.89 -1.13 -0.25
N HIS A 113 -17.88 -0.69 -1.03
CA HIS A 113 -17.66 0.00 -2.29
C HIS A 113 -16.95 1.35 -2.10
N ILE A 114 -17.33 2.13 -1.10
CA ILE A 114 -16.68 3.41 -0.76
C ILE A 114 -15.24 3.17 -0.33
N LYS A 115 -14.98 2.22 0.58
CA LYS A 115 -13.62 1.83 0.99
C LYS A 115 -12.76 1.44 -0.23
N ALA A 116 -13.30 0.64 -1.14
CA ALA A 116 -12.59 0.22 -2.34
C ALA A 116 -12.23 1.39 -3.26
N ARG A 117 -13.11 2.39 -3.43
CA ARG A 117 -12.85 3.60 -4.22
C ARG A 117 -11.72 4.44 -3.64
N ILE A 118 -11.70 4.65 -2.31
CA ILE A 118 -10.64 5.40 -1.64
C ILE A 118 -9.31 4.66 -1.80
N ARG A 119 -9.29 3.36 -1.52
CA ARG A 119 -8.10 2.52 -1.65
C ARG A 119 -7.55 2.41 -3.08
N ALA A 120 -8.40 2.51 -4.08
CA ALA A 120 -7.94 2.45 -5.48
C ALA A 120 -6.92 3.55 -5.82
N LYS A 121 -6.90 4.66 -5.06
CA LYS A 121 -5.90 5.73 -5.24
C LYS A 121 -4.47 5.24 -5.00
N VAL A 122 -4.25 4.24 -4.13
CA VAL A 122 -2.93 3.63 -3.86
C VAL A 122 -2.30 3.03 -5.12
N GLU A 123 -3.11 2.56 -6.05
CA GLU A 123 -2.62 1.98 -7.30
C GLU A 123 -2.02 3.02 -8.27
N HIS A 124 -2.39 4.30 -8.13
CA HIS A 124 -1.95 5.35 -9.04
C HIS A 124 -0.44 5.60 -8.97
N PRO A 125 0.18 5.84 -7.80
CA PRO A 125 1.63 5.98 -7.67
C PRO A 125 2.39 4.76 -8.21
N PHE A 126 1.93 3.54 -7.89
CA PHE A 126 2.53 2.32 -8.44
C PHE A 126 2.44 2.25 -9.97
N ARG A 127 1.32 2.68 -10.54
CA ARG A 127 1.17 2.77 -12.00
C ARG A 127 2.14 3.78 -12.59
N VAL A 128 2.32 4.94 -11.95
CA VAL A 128 3.27 5.97 -12.41
C VAL A 128 4.69 5.43 -12.42
N ILE A 129 5.20 4.86 -11.31
CA ILE A 129 6.57 4.35 -11.26
C ILE A 129 6.81 3.21 -12.27
N LYS A 130 5.80 2.37 -12.51
CA LYS A 130 5.91 1.27 -13.48
C LYS A 130 5.85 1.75 -14.93
N ARG A 131 4.93 2.67 -15.25
CA ARG A 131 4.65 3.08 -16.64
C ARG A 131 5.47 4.26 -17.11
N GLN A 132 5.71 5.26 -16.24
CA GLN A 132 6.46 6.46 -16.59
C GLN A 132 7.96 6.31 -16.32
N PHE A 133 8.31 5.62 -15.22
CA PHE A 133 9.72 5.47 -14.81
C PHE A 133 10.29 4.07 -15.01
N GLY A 134 9.52 3.14 -15.61
CA GLY A 134 9.99 1.83 -16.03
C GLY A 134 10.44 0.91 -14.88
N HIS A 135 9.94 1.13 -13.65
CA HIS A 135 10.29 0.29 -12.50
C HIS A 135 9.45 -0.98 -12.46
N VAL A 136 9.87 -2.02 -13.15
CA VAL A 136 9.15 -3.31 -13.23
C VAL A 136 9.75 -4.40 -12.34
N LYS A 137 11.01 -4.23 -11.89
CA LYS A 137 11.71 -5.16 -11.00
C LYS A 137 12.79 -4.43 -10.20
N VAL A 138 13.23 -5.01 -9.09
CA VAL A 138 14.39 -4.54 -8.31
C VAL A 138 15.67 -4.54 -9.18
N ARG A 139 16.50 -3.54 -8.98
CA ARG A 139 17.74 -3.36 -9.77
C ARG A 139 19.01 -3.51 -8.95
N TYR A 140 18.92 -3.35 -7.64
CA TYR A 140 20.08 -3.37 -6.73
C TYR A 140 20.03 -4.61 -5.85
N ARG A 141 21.18 -4.96 -5.28
CA ARG A 141 21.29 -5.95 -4.22
C ARG A 141 21.13 -5.24 -2.86
N GLY A 142 20.36 -5.86 -1.97
CA GLY A 142 20.05 -5.37 -0.63
C GLY A 142 18.76 -4.54 -0.56
N LEU A 143 18.09 -4.57 0.60
CA LEU A 143 16.85 -3.84 0.85
C LEU A 143 17.08 -2.33 0.87
N ALA A 144 18.17 -1.87 1.51
CA ALA A 144 18.43 -0.44 1.68
C ALA A 144 18.53 0.31 0.34
N LYS A 145 19.30 -0.23 -0.63
CA LYS A 145 19.48 0.41 -1.94
C LYS A 145 18.18 0.41 -2.77
N ASN A 146 17.43 -0.68 -2.74
CA ASN A 146 16.14 -0.77 -3.44
C ASN A 146 15.08 0.13 -2.78
N THR A 147 15.06 0.24 -1.46
CA THR A 147 14.17 1.15 -0.73
C THR A 147 14.51 2.61 -1.04
N ALA A 148 15.79 3.00 -1.05
CA ALA A 148 16.21 4.34 -1.44
C ALA A 148 15.79 4.68 -2.88
N GLN A 149 15.90 3.73 -3.82
CA GLN A 149 15.37 3.89 -5.17
C GLN A 149 13.85 4.11 -5.17
N LEU A 150 13.10 3.35 -4.37
CA LEU A 150 11.64 3.51 -4.26
C LEU A 150 11.26 4.89 -3.70
N HIS A 151 11.97 5.40 -2.69
CA HIS A 151 11.76 6.78 -2.19
C HIS A 151 11.91 7.80 -3.33
N THR A 152 12.98 7.71 -4.11
CA THR A 152 13.20 8.61 -5.26
C THR A 152 12.08 8.49 -6.30
N LEU A 153 11.68 7.26 -6.63
CA LEU A 153 10.64 7.03 -7.63
C LEU A 153 9.27 7.54 -7.19
N PHE A 154 8.92 7.38 -5.90
CA PHE A 154 7.65 7.90 -5.38
C PHE A 154 7.68 9.42 -5.21
N ALA A 155 8.81 10.05 -4.89
CA ALA A 155 8.97 11.50 -4.94
C ALA A 155 8.73 12.04 -6.36
N LEU A 156 9.35 11.43 -7.36
CA LEU A 156 9.12 11.76 -8.78
C LEU A 156 7.67 11.47 -9.20
N SER A 157 7.05 10.41 -8.70
CA SER A 157 5.64 10.11 -8.92
C SER A 157 4.74 11.22 -8.38
N ASN A 158 5.01 11.73 -7.18
CA ASN A 158 4.28 12.85 -6.60
C ASN A 158 4.36 14.10 -7.48
N LEU A 159 5.57 14.47 -7.93
CA LEU A 159 5.77 15.59 -8.86
C LEU A 159 5.01 15.37 -10.18
N TRP A 160 5.07 14.15 -10.73
CA TRP A 160 4.33 13.80 -11.94
C TRP A 160 2.83 13.92 -11.75
N MET A 161 2.28 13.46 -10.64
CA MET A 161 0.84 13.54 -10.35
C MET A 161 0.40 14.97 -10.09
N ALA A 162 1.19 15.77 -9.37
CA ALA A 162 0.91 17.17 -9.05
C ALA A 162 1.22 18.15 -10.21
N ARG A 163 1.93 17.74 -11.27
CA ARG A 163 2.51 18.61 -12.30
C ARG A 163 1.55 19.66 -12.89
N ARG A 164 0.28 19.29 -13.11
CA ARG A 164 -0.71 20.23 -13.68
C ARG A 164 -1.03 21.37 -12.71
N ARG A 165 -1.18 21.06 -11.42
CA ARG A 165 -1.41 22.07 -10.37
C ARG A 165 -0.20 22.97 -10.20
N LEU A 166 1.00 22.39 -10.21
CA LEU A 166 2.26 23.14 -10.10
C LEU A 166 2.44 24.09 -11.28
N LEU A 167 2.15 23.66 -12.51
CA LEU A 167 2.25 24.51 -13.70
C LEU A 167 1.20 25.64 -13.71
N GLN A 168 -0.01 25.40 -13.21
CA GLN A 168 -1.04 26.43 -13.08
C GLN A 168 -0.65 27.50 -12.03
N GLY A 169 -0.04 27.10 -10.92
CA GLY A 169 0.44 28.03 -9.90
C GLY A 169 1.65 28.89 -10.33
N LEU A 170 2.36 28.51 -11.40
CA LEU A 170 3.44 29.32 -11.99
C LEU A 170 2.93 30.34 -13.02
N GLN A 171 1.67 30.25 -13.43
CA GLN A 171 1.05 31.16 -14.41
C GLN A 171 0.15 32.23 -13.79
N ALA A 172 -0.02 32.16 -12.46
CA ALA A 172 -0.76 33.14 -11.66
C ALA A 172 0.19 34.11 -10.95
#